data_0d8a7ecb2823198fe97192ec77839eff
#
_entry.id   0d8a7ecb2823198fe97192ec77839eff
#
_cell.length_a   1.000
_cell.length_b   1.000
_cell.length_c   1.000
_cell.angle_alpha   90.00
_cell.angle_beta   90.00
_cell.angle_gamma   90.00
#
_symmetry.space_group_name_H-M   'P 1'
#
loop_
_entity.id
_entity.type
_entity.pdbx_description
1 polymer ?
#
loop_
_entity_poly.entity_id
_entity_poly.type
_entity_poly.pdbx_seq_one_letter_code
_entity_poly.pdbx_strand_id
1 'polypeptide(L)'
;MVTREDGALKPCCRAEPVGFINNESLEQAWNNENMQELRRKVLNGERPVECTSCWKLESQGVESLRQQGLKTQELRNKTKTCNTVMPYEFPVLEIKLNNLCNLKCRMCNPLDSTQWKDWNQVSGYYKKEKNYLYDTIKTLNLENGSYIGLFDDNPNWLDSFKKIMPYLRIVEFGGGEPLMDPQHYEILELLSEYGNNIEIRYATNGTTLGIKGDRNIHKYWPKFKNVIVNVSIDGIHDVYEHVRTNGK
;
A
#
# COMPACT_ATOMS: atom_id res chain seq x y z
N MET A 1 1.81 -1.56 8.77
CA MET A 1 2.85 -1.91 7.78
C MET A 1 2.28 -1.72 6.39
N VAL A 2 3.05 -1.19 5.47
CA VAL A 2 2.70 -1.03 4.06
C VAL A 2 3.75 -1.72 3.21
N THR A 3 3.31 -2.53 2.26
CA THR A 3 4.17 -3.09 1.21
C THR A 3 3.85 -2.41 -0.11
N ARG A 4 4.87 -2.06 -0.86
CA ARG A 4 4.70 -1.41 -2.16
C ARG A 4 5.11 -2.35 -3.28
N GLU A 5 4.63 -2.05 -4.47
CA GLU A 5 4.91 -2.75 -5.74
C GLU A 5 6.41 -2.79 -6.10
N ASP A 6 7.20 -1.83 -5.63
CA ASP A 6 8.66 -1.76 -5.78
C ASP A 6 9.43 -2.54 -4.69
N GLY A 7 8.70 -3.28 -3.85
CA GLY A 7 9.26 -4.03 -2.73
C GLY A 7 9.55 -3.21 -1.49
N ALA A 8 9.29 -1.90 -1.50
CA ALA A 8 9.53 -1.05 -0.33
C ALA A 8 8.58 -1.41 0.83
N LEU A 9 9.15 -1.52 2.01
CA LEU A 9 8.46 -1.77 3.27
C LEU A 9 8.42 -0.50 4.10
N LYS A 10 7.23 -0.03 4.46
CA LYS A 10 7.02 1.23 5.16
C LYS A 10 6.21 1.02 6.44
N PRO A 11 6.50 1.77 7.52
CA PRO A 11 5.69 1.70 8.75
C PRO A 11 4.26 2.22 8.54
N CYS A 12 4.08 3.16 7.63
CA CYS A 12 2.77 3.68 7.17
C CYS A 12 2.89 4.25 5.75
N CYS A 13 1.76 4.55 5.10
CA CYS A 13 1.70 5.03 3.72
C CYS A 13 2.44 6.37 3.48
N ARG A 14 2.71 7.17 4.52
CA ARG A 14 3.36 8.49 4.43
C ARG A 14 4.83 8.48 4.84
N ALA A 15 5.32 7.42 5.46
CA ALA A 15 6.71 7.34 5.89
C ALA A 15 7.65 6.94 4.75
N GLU A 16 8.93 7.21 4.94
CA GLU A 16 9.98 6.65 4.09
C GLU A 16 10.11 5.13 4.32
N PRO A 17 10.64 4.38 3.35
CA PRO A 17 10.90 2.95 3.52
C PRO A 17 11.85 2.68 4.70
N VAL A 18 11.55 1.65 5.46
CA VAL A 18 12.42 1.12 6.52
C VAL A 18 13.21 -0.11 6.07
N GLY A 19 12.84 -0.68 4.92
CA GLY A 19 13.49 -1.83 4.31
C GLY A 19 12.90 -2.14 2.95
N PHE A 20 13.43 -3.17 2.32
CA PHE A 20 12.96 -3.65 1.02
C PHE A 20 12.84 -5.17 1.04
N ILE A 21 11.71 -5.67 0.56
CA ILE A 21 11.37 -7.10 0.57
C ILE A 21 12.35 -7.95 -0.24
N ASN A 22 13.03 -7.36 -1.22
CA ASN A 22 14.06 -8.04 -2.02
C ASN A 22 15.32 -8.38 -1.20
N ASN A 23 15.54 -7.70 -0.09
CA ASN A 23 16.71 -7.87 0.78
C ASN A 23 16.39 -8.62 2.08
N GLU A 24 15.12 -8.58 2.50
CA GLU A 24 14.67 -9.12 3.78
C GLU A 24 13.21 -9.55 3.71
N SER A 25 12.80 -10.53 4.50
CA SER A 25 11.39 -10.91 4.60
C SER A 25 10.57 -9.84 5.33
N LEU A 26 9.26 -9.85 5.17
CA LEU A 26 8.35 -8.96 5.91
C LEU A 26 8.51 -9.11 7.43
N GLU A 27 8.80 -10.33 7.91
CA GLU A 27 9.07 -10.61 9.32
C GLU A 27 10.38 -9.99 9.79
N GLN A 28 11.45 -10.06 8.97
CA GLN A 28 12.73 -9.42 9.28
C GLN A 28 12.61 -7.90 9.29
N ALA A 29 11.94 -7.33 8.28
CA ALA A 29 11.69 -5.88 8.19
C ALA A 29 10.90 -5.34 9.38
N TRP A 30 10.00 -6.13 9.95
CA TRP A 30 9.23 -5.73 11.12
C TRP A 30 10.10 -5.37 12.34
N ASN A 31 11.28 -5.97 12.46
CA ASN A 31 12.23 -5.73 13.54
C ASN A 31 13.65 -5.38 13.08
N ASN A 32 13.82 -4.91 11.85
CA ASN A 32 15.13 -4.43 11.40
C ASN A 32 15.56 -3.17 12.16
N GLU A 33 16.83 -2.79 12.04
CA GLU A 33 17.41 -1.64 12.75
C GLU A 33 16.64 -0.33 12.51
N ASN A 34 16.22 -0.06 11.29
CA ASN A 34 15.47 1.16 10.94
C ASN A 34 14.12 1.20 11.65
N MET A 35 13.38 0.07 11.67
CA MET A 35 12.10 -0.01 12.36
C MET A 35 12.25 0.10 13.87
N GLN A 36 13.28 -0.52 14.44
CA GLN A 36 13.59 -0.43 15.88
C GLN A 36 13.95 0.99 16.26
N GLU A 37 14.79 1.67 15.47
CA GLU A 37 15.19 3.06 15.72
C GLU A 37 13.98 4.01 15.61
N LEU A 38 13.11 3.81 14.63
CA LEU A 38 11.87 4.59 14.53
C LEU A 38 10.99 4.43 15.78
N ARG A 39 10.81 3.19 16.26
CA ARG A 39 10.05 2.93 17.50
C ARG A 39 10.73 3.57 18.71
N ARG A 40 12.04 3.44 18.83
CA ARG A 40 12.82 4.07 19.90
C ARG A 40 12.57 5.58 19.96
N LYS A 41 12.67 6.28 18.82
CA LYS A 41 12.42 7.72 18.74
C LYS A 41 11.00 8.06 19.21
N VAL A 42 9.99 7.34 18.70
CA VAL A 42 8.59 7.59 19.07
C VAL A 42 8.33 7.32 20.56
N LEU A 43 8.89 6.23 21.11
CA LEU A 43 8.75 5.87 22.54
C LEU A 43 9.40 6.92 23.46
N ASN A 44 10.49 7.55 23.02
CA ASN A 44 11.17 8.63 23.74
C ASN A 44 10.46 10.00 23.60
N GLY A 45 9.33 10.06 22.87
CA GLY A 45 8.63 11.32 22.62
C GLY A 45 9.29 12.21 21.57
N GLU A 46 10.28 11.70 20.85
CA GLU A 46 10.92 12.39 19.74
C GLU A 46 9.94 12.51 18.55
N ARG A 47 10.23 13.46 17.67
CA ARG A 47 9.47 13.67 16.41
C ARG A 47 10.28 13.22 15.22
N PRO A 48 10.29 11.92 14.88
CA PRO A 48 11.07 11.43 13.75
C PRO A 48 10.65 12.06 12.43
N VAL A 49 11.64 12.29 11.55
CA VAL A 49 11.44 12.92 10.24
C VAL A 49 10.47 12.13 9.35
N GLU A 50 10.44 10.84 9.51
CA GLU A 50 9.55 9.91 8.81
C GLU A 50 8.06 10.22 9.07
N CYS A 51 7.76 10.86 10.19
CA CYS A 51 6.40 11.24 10.59
C CYS A 51 6.08 12.72 10.36
N THR A 52 6.93 13.47 9.64
CA THR A 52 6.82 14.93 9.44
C THR A 52 5.44 15.37 8.95
N SER A 53 4.83 14.62 8.03
CA SER A 53 3.49 14.94 7.51
C SER A 53 2.41 14.90 8.59
N CYS A 54 2.50 13.97 9.53
CA CYS A 54 1.57 13.91 10.67
C CYS A 54 1.84 15.04 11.67
N TRP A 55 3.10 15.29 12.01
CA TRP A 55 3.46 16.39 12.92
C TRP A 55 3.03 17.75 12.40
N LYS A 56 3.14 17.97 11.07
CA LYS A 56 2.68 19.21 10.44
C LYS A 56 1.17 19.40 10.58
N LEU A 57 0.38 18.36 10.32
CA LEU A 57 -1.07 18.42 10.51
C LEU A 57 -1.45 18.69 11.97
N GLU A 58 -0.84 17.96 12.90
CA GLU A 58 -1.08 18.10 14.33
C GLU A 58 -0.72 19.49 14.87
N SER A 59 0.36 20.10 14.36
CA SER A 59 0.73 21.49 14.71
C SER A 59 -0.27 22.53 14.22
N GLN A 60 -1.08 22.19 13.22
CA GLN A 60 -2.16 23.02 12.69
C GLN A 60 -3.54 22.70 13.32
N GLY A 61 -3.58 21.84 14.33
CA GLY A 61 -4.82 21.39 14.95
C GLY A 61 -5.65 20.41 14.08
N VAL A 62 -5.06 19.89 13.01
CA VAL A 62 -5.71 18.92 12.11
C VAL A 62 -5.37 17.49 12.54
N GLU A 63 -6.37 16.65 12.60
CA GLU A 63 -6.17 15.26 12.97
C GLU A 63 -5.33 14.51 11.94
N SER A 64 -4.26 13.87 12.39
CA SER A 64 -3.36 13.07 11.56
C SER A 64 -3.78 11.61 11.48
N LEU A 65 -3.27 10.87 10.48
CA LEU A 65 -3.46 9.41 10.38
C LEU A 65 -2.93 8.67 11.62
N ARG A 66 -1.86 9.18 12.23
CA ARG A 66 -1.30 8.64 13.47
C ARG A 66 -2.32 8.73 14.62
N GLN A 67 -2.98 9.86 14.77
CA GLN A 67 -4.01 10.08 15.80
C GLN A 67 -5.28 9.26 15.49
N GLN A 68 -5.69 9.18 14.22
CA GLN A 68 -6.81 8.34 13.81
C GLN A 68 -6.55 6.86 14.14
N GLY A 69 -5.34 6.36 13.88
CA GLY A 69 -4.95 5.00 14.24
C GLY A 69 -5.10 4.74 15.75
N LEU A 70 -4.72 5.69 16.60
CA LEU A 70 -4.84 5.56 18.05
C LEU A 70 -6.30 5.56 18.56
N LYS A 71 -7.28 5.94 17.75
CA LYS A 71 -8.70 5.82 18.12
C LYS A 71 -9.20 4.39 18.08
N THR A 72 -8.57 3.52 17.30
CA THR A 72 -8.92 2.10 17.24
C THR A 72 -8.49 1.42 18.55
N GLN A 73 -9.44 0.82 19.27
CA GLN A 73 -9.18 0.20 20.59
C GLN A 73 -8.06 -0.83 20.54
N GLU A 74 -8.01 -1.62 19.46
CA GLU A 74 -7.00 -2.65 19.28
C GLU A 74 -5.59 -2.07 19.10
N LEU A 75 -5.44 -1.04 18.26
CA LEU A 75 -4.16 -0.34 18.10
C LEU A 75 -3.73 0.36 19.38
N ARG A 76 -4.69 0.96 20.12
CA ARG A 76 -4.44 1.58 21.41
C ARG A 76 -3.95 0.58 22.46
N ASN A 77 -4.47 -0.63 22.47
CA ASN A 77 -4.01 -1.68 23.38
C ASN A 77 -2.59 -2.13 23.03
N LYS A 78 -2.27 -2.27 21.73
CA LYS A 78 -0.92 -2.61 21.26
C LYS A 78 0.11 -1.52 21.61
N THR A 79 -0.25 -0.23 21.62
CA THR A 79 0.69 0.84 21.97
C THR A 79 1.11 0.82 23.45
N LYS A 80 0.28 0.28 24.34
CA LYS A 80 0.63 0.16 25.78
C LYS A 80 1.74 -0.85 26.04
N THR A 81 1.95 -1.80 25.15
CA THR A 81 2.96 -2.85 25.22
C THR A 81 4.06 -2.68 24.19
N CYS A 82 4.10 -1.50 23.52
CA CYS A 82 5.07 -1.23 22.47
C CYS A 82 6.49 -1.16 23.02
N ASN A 83 7.40 -1.81 22.34
CA ASN A 83 8.84 -1.79 22.60
C ASN A 83 9.59 -1.59 21.28
N THR A 84 10.90 -1.42 21.33
CA THR A 84 11.72 -1.34 20.11
C THR A 84 11.64 -2.63 19.30
N VAL A 85 11.74 -3.76 19.96
CA VAL A 85 11.50 -5.09 19.38
C VAL A 85 10.08 -5.53 19.70
N MET A 86 9.33 -5.92 18.70
CA MET A 86 7.92 -6.33 18.82
C MET A 86 7.72 -7.73 18.26
N PRO A 87 6.80 -8.53 18.83
CA PRO A 87 6.34 -9.73 18.15
C PRO A 87 5.90 -9.44 16.71
N TYR A 88 6.08 -10.39 15.82
CA TYR A 88 5.61 -10.28 14.45
C TYR A 88 4.09 -10.45 14.38
N GLU A 89 3.39 -9.47 14.95
CA GLU A 89 1.94 -9.43 15.12
C GLU A 89 1.43 -8.01 14.96
N PHE A 90 0.95 -7.67 13.78
CA PHE A 90 0.33 -6.37 13.55
C PHE A 90 -1.05 -6.51 12.91
N PRO A 91 -2.03 -5.66 13.31
CA PRO A 91 -3.41 -5.82 12.89
C PRO A 91 -3.73 -5.18 11.53
N VAL A 92 -2.86 -4.33 11.00
CA VAL A 92 -3.13 -3.55 9.79
C VAL A 92 -2.01 -3.74 8.78
N LEU A 93 -2.38 -4.17 7.58
CA LEU A 93 -1.49 -4.30 6.43
C LEU A 93 -2.10 -3.63 5.20
N GLU A 94 -1.40 -2.68 4.62
CA GLU A 94 -1.69 -2.14 3.29
C GLU A 94 -0.80 -2.86 2.29
N ILE A 95 -1.39 -3.37 1.21
CA ILE A 95 -0.70 -4.15 0.18
C ILE A 95 -0.90 -3.46 -1.17
N LYS A 96 0.20 -3.14 -1.81
CA LYS A 96 0.27 -2.76 -3.22
C LYS A 96 0.98 -3.86 -3.97
N LEU A 97 0.23 -4.69 -4.68
CA LEU A 97 0.73 -5.91 -5.30
C LEU A 97 1.57 -5.63 -6.54
N ASN A 98 1.11 -4.71 -7.37
CA ASN A 98 1.73 -4.36 -8.64
C ASN A 98 1.23 -3.02 -9.18
N ASN A 99 1.75 -2.61 -10.34
CA ASN A 99 1.35 -1.41 -11.05
C ASN A 99 0.37 -1.67 -12.21
N LEU A 100 -0.23 -2.86 -12.31
CA LEU A 100 -1.20 -3.17 -13.36
C LEU A 100 -2.44 -2.29 -13.21
N CYS A 101 -2.71 -1.45 -14.18
CA CYS A 101 -3.88 -0.55 -14.21
C CYS A 101 -4.31 -0.32 -15.65
N ASN A 102 -5.61 -0.08 -15.85
CA ASN A 102 -6.17 0.29 -17.15
C ASN A 102 -6.28 1.80 -17.38
N LEU A 103 -6.02 2.62 -16.35
CA LEU A 103 -6.09 4.09 -16.42
C LEU A 103 -4.72 4.74 -16.38
N LYS A 104 -4.62 5.89 -17.07
CA LYS A 104 -3.47 6.81 -17.04
C LYS A 104 -3.88 8.11 -16.34
N CYS A 105 -4.06 8.05 -15.02
CA CYS A 105 -4.47 9.22 -14.25
C CYS A 105 -3.36 10.25 -14.14
N ARG A 106 -3.69 11.55 -14.18
CA ARG A 106 -2.72 12.65 -14.11
C ARG A 106 -1.94 12.72 -12.81
N MET A 107 -2.50 12.23 -11.71
CA MET A 107 -1.84 12.16 -10.40
C MET A 107 -1.01 10.89 -10.19
N CYS A 108 -1.10 9.90 -11.10
CA CYS A 108 -0.34 8.66 -11.04
C CYS A 108 0.97 8.76 -11.83
N ASN A 109 1.78 7.74 -11.71
CA ASN A 109 3.09 7.62 -12.34
C ASN A 109 3.35 6.14 -12.70
N PRO A 110 4.48 5.79 -13.34
CA PRO A 110 4.78 4.40 -13.72
C PRO A 110 4.82 3.38 -12.58
N LEU A 111 5.05 3.77 -11.34
CA LEU A 111 4.91 2.86 -10.19
C LEU A 111 3.45 2.48 -9.91
N ASP A 112 2.51 3.36 -10.24
CA ASP A 112 1.10 3.16 -9.95
C ASP A 112 0.30 2.72 -11.19
N SER A 113 0.85 2.78 -12.42
CA SER A 113 0.13 2.37 -13.63
C SER A 113 1.02 2.05 -14.82
N THR A 114 0.81 0.88 -15.40
CA THR A 114 1.42 0.44 -16.68
C THR A 114 0.99 1.28 -17.89
N GLN A 115 0.02 2.19 -17.76
CA GLN A 115 -0.43 3.04 -18.86
C GLN A 115 0.47 4.26 -19.09
N TRP A 116 1.43 4.54 -18.21
CA TRP A 116 2.41 5.62 -18.36
C TRP A 116 3.57 5.25 -19.31
N LYS A 117 3.23 4.86 -20.55
CA LYS A 117 4.18 4.44 -21.59
C LYS A 117 5.02 5.59 -22.18
N ASP A 118 4.58 6.81 -22.01
CA ASP A 118 5.21 8.04 -22.48
C ASP A 118 5.81 8.88 -21.34
N TRP A 119 6.14 8.25 -20.21
CA TRP A 119 6.68 8.92 -19.03
C TRP A 119 7.91 9.77 -19.35
N ASN A 120 8.81 9.27 -20.18
CA ASN A 120 10.01 10.00 -20.60
C ASN A 120 9.71 11.35 -21.27
N GLN A 121 8.56 11.50 -21.93
CA GLN A 121 8.17 12.74 -22.61
C GLN A 121 7.66 13.79 -21.62
N VAL A 122 7.01 13.34 -20.53
CA VAL A 122 6.36 14.23 -19.54
C VAL A 122 7.21 14.42 -18.28
N SER A 123 8.17 13.55 -18.01
CA SER A 123 8.98 13.54 -16.79
C SER A 123 10.00 14.70 -16.66
N GLY A 124 10.13 15.55 -17.67
CA GLY A 124 11.08 16.68 -17.65
C GLY A 124 10.91 17.61 -16.45
N TYR A 125 9.71 17.71 -15.90
CA TYR A 125 9.43 18.47 -14.68
C TYR A 125 10.08 17.81 -13.45
N TYR A 126 10.05 16.49 -13.34
CA TYR A 126 10.57 15.73 -12.20
C TYR A 126 12.08 15.57 -12.21
N LYS A 127 12.74 15.77 -13.36
CA LYS A 127 14.21 15.66 -13.51
C LYS A 127 14.98 16.76 -12.77
N LYS A 128 14.35 17.87 -12.43
CA LYS A 128 15.02 19.06 -11.88
C LYS A 128 15.27 18.99 -10.38
N GLU A 129 14.62 18.10 -9.68
CA GLU A 129 14.78 17.88 -8.24
C GLU A 129 15.27 16.46 -7.99
N LYS A 130 16.15 16.26 -6.99
CA LYS A 130 16.47 14.93 -6.47
C LYS A 130 15.18 14.34 -5.90
N ASN A 131 14.54 13.49 -6.68
CA ASN A 131 13.23 12.95 -6.37
C ASN A 131 13.32 11.42 -6.35
N TYR A 132 13.16 10.83 -5.16
CA TYR A 132 13.13 9.38 -4.96
C TYR A 132 12.28 8.65 -5.99
N LEU A 133 11.08 9.19 -6.28
CA LEU A 133 10.18 8.61 -7.27
C LEU A 133 10.80 8.51 -8.67
N TYR A 134 11.46 9.58 -9.13
CA TYR A 134 12.09 9.59 -10.45
C TYR A 134 13.24 8.60 -10.53
N ASP A 135 14.07 8.56 -9.51
CA ASP A 135 15.22 7.65 -9.44
C ASP A 135 14.74 6.19 -9.38
N THR A 136 13.68 5.89 -8.62
CA THR A 136 13.08 4.56 -8.53
C THR A 136 12.50 4.11 -9.88
N ILE A 137 11.73 4.96 -10.56
CA ILE A 137 11.17 4.66 -11.89
C ILE A 137 12.28 4.32 -12.89
N LYS A 138 13.38 5.07 -12.87
CA LYS A 138 14.54 4.82 -13.74
C LYS A 138 15.26 3.52 -13.39
N THR A 139 15.56 3.31 -12.13
CA THR A 139 16.26 2.12 -11.64
C THR A 139 15.51 0.84 -12.01
N LEU A 140 14.19 0.88 -11.93
CA LEU A 140 13.31 -0.24 -12.24
C LEU A 140 12.89 -0.31 -13.73
N ASN A 141 13.38 0.61 -14.58
CA ASN A 141 13.07 0.69 -16.01
C ASN A 141 11.56 0.76 -16.32
N LEU A 142 10.80 1.50 -15.52
CA LEU A 142 9.34 1.59 -15.65
C LEU A 142 8.85 2.66 -16.63
N GLU A 143 9.76 3.42 -17.24
CA GLU A 143 9.48 4.61 -18.06
C GLU A 143 8.61 4.33 -19.30
N ASN A 144 8.54 3.08 -19.73
CA ASN A 144 7.76 2.63 -20.90
C ASN A 144 6.48 1.87 -20.51
N GLY A 145 6.04 1.99 -19.25
CA GLY A 145 4.87 1.27 -18.74
C GLY A 145 5.13 -0.21 -18.47
N SER A 146 6.38 -0.55 -18.14
CA SER A 146 6.74 -1.90 -17.73
C SER A 146 5.97 -2.31 -16.48
N TYR A 147 5.65 -3.60 -16.39
CA TYR A 147 5.05 -4.19 -15.21
C TYR A 147 6.10 -4.37 -14.11
N ILE A 148 5.66 -4.18 -12.88
CA ILE A 148 6.40 -4.55 -11.66
C ILE A 148 5.42 -5.18 -10.67
N GLY A 149 5.81 -6.27 -10.05
CA GLY A 149 4.99 -7.00 -9.09
C GLY A 149 5.75 -7.37 -7.83
N LEU A 150 5.09 -7.26 -6.70
CA LEU A 150 5.64 -7.53 -5.37
C LEU A 150 6.13 -8.98 -5.22
N PHE A 151 5.49 -9.94 -5.91
CA PHE A 151 5.79 -11.36 -5.78
C PHE A 151 6.85 -11.86 -6.75
N ASP A 152 7.06 -11.15 -7.86
CA ASP A 152 7.87 -11.66 -8.97
C ASP A 152 9.33 -11.83 -8.56
N ASP A 153 9.81 -10.99 -7.64
CA ASP A 153 11.19 -10.98 -7.17
C ASP A 153 11.38 -11.54 -5.75
N ASN A 154 10.30 -11.98 -5.07
CA ASN A 154 10.42 -12.45 -3.67
C ASN A 154 9.53 -13.64 -3.32
N PRO A 155 10.00 -14.87 -3.49
CA PRO A 155 9.25 -16.07 -3.15
C PRO A 155 8.98 -16.21 -1.63
N ASN A 156 9.79 -15.60 -0.77
CA ASN A 156 9.67 -15.71 0.69
C ASN A 156 8.59 -14.77 1.28
N TRP A 157 8.06 -13.85 0.47
CA TRP A 157 7.02 -12.94 0.94
C TRP A 157 5.76 -13.68 1.39
N LEU A 158 5.34 -14.67 0.63
CA LEU A 158 4.13 -15.44 0.92
C LEU A 158 4.21 -16.19 2.25
N ASP A 159 5.36 -16.72 2.60
CA ASP A 159 5.56 -17.41 3.87
C ASP A 159 5.48 -16.43 5.06
N SER A 160 6.09 -15.26 4.92
CA SER A 160 5.98 -14.19 5.92
C SER A 160 4.53 -13.68 6.04
N PHE A 161 3.83 -13.55 4.89
CA PHE A 161 2.43 -13.15 4.88
C PHE A 161 1.53 -14.17 5.58
N LYS A 162 1.69 -15.47 5.31
CA LYS A 162 0.94 -16.53 5.99
C LYS A 162 1.09 -16.48 7.51
N LYS A 163 2.29 -16.19 8.02
CA LYS A 163 2.56 -16.09 9.45
C LYS A 163 1.79 -14.93 10.11
N ILE A 164 1.57 -13.81 9.40
CA ILE A 164 0.89 -12.65 9.97
C ILE A 164 -0.64 -12.73 9.84
N MET A 165 -1.18 -13.51 8.89
CA MET A 165 -2.63 -13.59 8.62
C MET A 165 -3.51 -13.76 9.86
N PRO A 166 -3.19 -14.61 10.86
CA PRO A 166 -4.02 -14.79 12.06
C PRO A 166 -4.20 -13.52 12.90
N TYR A 167 -3.26 -12.58 12.79
CA TYR A 167 -3.23 -11.34 13.55
C TYR A 167 -3.84 -10.16 12.81
N LEU A 168 -4.06 -10.29 11.50
CA LEU A 168 -4.65 -9.23 10.69
C LEU A 168 -6.11 -8.97 11.07
N ARG A 169 -6.49 -7.70 11.06
CA ARG A 169 -7.84 -7.20 11.28
C ARG A 169 -8.29 -6.27 10.17
N ILE A 170 -7.34 -5.59 9.54
CA ILE A 170 -7.58 -4.72 8.39
C ILE A 170 -6.52 -5.03 7.35
N VAL A 171 -6.98 -5.35 6.13
CA VAL A 171 -6.11 -5.45 4.95
C VAL A 171 -6.62 -4.46 3.91
N GLU A 172 -5.75 -3.55 3.51
CA GLU A 172 -6.06 -2.51 2.52
C GLU A 172 -5.31 -2.80 1.22
N PHE A 173 -6.06 -2.88 0.12
CA PHE A 173 -5.54 -3.09 -1.22
C PHE A 173 -5.49 -1.79 -2.01
N GLY A 174 -4.32 -1.49 -2.55
CA GLY A 174 -4.06 -0.37 -3.45
C GLY A 174 -3.05 -0.77 -4.53
N GLY A 175 -2.37 0.20 -5.09
CA GLY A 175 -1.39 0.00 -6.16
C GLY A 175 -1.95 0.43 -7.51
N GLY A 176 -1.80 -0.36 -8.56
CA GLY A 176 -2.45 -0.14 -9.85
C GLY A 176 -3.98 -0.18 -9.74
N GLU A 177 -4.60 -1.19 -10.28
CA GLU A 177 -6.02 -1.49 -10.03
C GLU A 177 -6.13 -2.89 -9.41
N PRO A 178 -6.37 -3.00 -8.10
CA PRO A 178 -6.34 -4.29 -7.42
C PRO A 178 -7.35 -5.30 -7.96
N LEU A 179 -8.52 -4.85 -8.44
CA LEU A 179 -9.56 -5.74 -8.97
C LEU A 179 -9.22 -6.33 -10.37
N MET A 180 -8.15 -5.85 -11.02
CA MET A 180 -7.62 -6.41 -12.26
C MET A 180 -6.51 -7.44 -12.02
N ASP A 181 -6.01 -7.55 -10.80
CA ASP A 181 -4.82 -8.34 -10.51
C ASP A 181 -5.19 -9.80 -10.14
N PRO A 182 -4.67 -10.81 -10.85
CA PRO A 182 -4.86 -12.20 -10.49
C PRO A 182 -4.34 -12.57 -9.10
N GLN A 183 -3.20 -11.99 -8.68
CA GLN A 183 -2.57 -12.25 -7.38
C GLN A 183 -3.43 -11.72 -6.22
N HIS A 184 -4.17 -10.62 -6.44
CA HIS A 184 -5.13 -10.12 -5.48
C HIS A 184 -6.15 -11.20 -5.07
N TYR A 185 -6.68 -11.95 -6.03
CA TYR A 185 -7.66 -13.01 -5.75
C TYR A 185 -7.04 -14.22 -5.05
N GLU A 186 -5.76 -14.50 -5.30
CA GLU A 186 -5.00 -15.54 -4.57
C GLU A 186 -4.81 -15.14 -3.09
N ILE A 187 -4.51 -13.88 -2.84
CA ILE A 187 -4.45 -13.33 -1.48
C ILE A 187 -5.81 -13.36 -0.79
N LEU A 188 -6.90 -12.99 -1.50
CA LEU A 188 -8.25 -13.08 -0.93
C LEU A 188 -8.64 -14.52 -0.57
N GLU A 189 -8.26 -15.52 -1.38
CA GLU A 189 -8.52 -16.92 -1.05
C GLU A 189 -7.82 -17.31 0.26
N LEU A 190 -6.54 -16.99 0.41
CA LEU A 190 -5.79 -17.24 1.65
C LEU A 190 -6.40 -16.51 2.85
N LEU A 191 -6.70 -15.23 2.71
CA LEU A 191 -7.29 -14.42 3.79
C LEU A 191 -8.68 -14.90 4.18
N SER A 192 -9.42 -15.57 3.29
CA SER A 192 -10.77 -16.02 3.55
C SER A 192 -10.88 -17.03 4.70
N GLU A 193 -9.78 -17.73 5.02
CA GLU A 193 -9.71 -18.60 6.21
C GLU A 193 -9.89 -17.83 7.52
N TYR A 194 -9.53 -16.55 7.52
CA TYR A 194 -9.60 -15.63 8.66
C TYR A 194 -10.68 -14.54 8.46
N GLY A 195 -11.45 -14.63 7.39
CA GLY A 195 -12.30 -13.56 6.87
C GLY A 195 -13.28 -12.98 7.87
N ASN A 196 -13.85 -13.81 8.77
CA ASN A 196 -14.76 -13.36 9.83
C ASN A 196 -14.14 -12.33 10.81
N ASN A 197 -12.81 -12.21 10.84
CA ASN A 197 -12.08 -11.28 11.69
C ASN A 197 -11.48 -10.11 10.91
N ILE A 198 -11.49 -10.17 9.57
CA ILE A 198 -10.77 -9.24 8.71
C ILE A 198 -11.76 -8.29 8.01
N GLU A 199 -11.50 -6.99 8.13
CA GLU A 199 -12.06 -5.95 7.28
C GLU A 199 -11.15 -5.74 6.07
N ILE A 200 -11.69 -5.84 4.85
CA ILE A 200 -10.98 -5.53 3.63
C ILE A 200 -11.29 -4.10 3.21
N ARG A 201 -10.27 -3.36 2.81
CA ARG A 201 -10.41 -2.01 2.27
C ARG A 201 -9.81 -1.92 0.88
N TYR A 202 -10.45 -1.15 0.03
CA TYR A 202 -9.99 -0.89 -1.34
C TYR A 202 -9.82 0.58 -1.63
N ALA A 203 -8.73 0.90 -2.36
CA ALA A 203 -8.65 2.06 -3.22
C ALA A 203 -8.70 1.54 -4.67
N THR A 204 -9.80 1.75 -5.38
CA THR A 204 -10.05 1.24 -6.74
C THR A 204 -10.56 2.33 -7.67
N ASN A 205 -10.29 2.20 -8.95
CA ASN A 205 -10.88 3.07 -9.97
C ASN A 205 -12.32 2.68 -10.34
N GLY A 206 -12.78 1.52 -9.87
CA GLY A 206 -14.16 1.03 -10.05
C GLY A 206 -14.53 0.61 -11.47
N THR A 207 -13.58 0.51 -12.40
CA THR A 207 -13.86 0.16 -13.81
C THR A 207 -14.10 -1.33 -14.03
N THR A 208 -13.77 -2.17 -13.05
CA THR A 208 -14.00 -3.61 -13.10
C THR A 208 -14.43 -4.15 -11.74
N LEU A 209 -15.17 -5.25 -11.75
CA LEU A 209 -15.58 -5.97 -10.55
C LEU A 209 -14.92 -7.35 -10.44
N GLY A 210 -14.00 -7.64 -11.36
CA GLY A 210 -13.27 -8.90 -11.42
C GLY A 210 -12.56 -9.11 -12.74
N ILE A 211 -11.90 -10.25 -12.85
CA ILE A 211 -11.23 -10.73 -14.06
C ILE A 211 -11.94 -11.95 -14.63
N LYS A 212 -11.48 -12.45 -15.78
CA LYS A 212 -12.07 -13.63 -16.43
C LYS A 212 -12.11 -14.85 -15.49
N GLY A 213 -13.16 -15.64 -15.61
CA GLY A 213 -13.42 -16.80 -14.79
C GLY A 213 -14.16 -16.45 -13.51
N ASP A 214 -13.88 -17.18 -12.44
CA ASP A 214 -14.57 -17.11 -11.15
C ASP A 214 -13.91 -16.12 -10.15
N ARG A 215 -12.99 -15.30 -10.64
CA ARG A 215 -12.23 -14.33 -9.86
C ARG A 215 -12.92 -12.96 -9.88
N ASN A 216 -13.88 -12.78 -8.99
CA ASN A 216 -14.67 -11.56 -8.87
C ASN A 216 -15.07 -11.25 -7.42
N ILE A 217 -15.52 -10.02 -7.17
CA ILE A 217 -15.89 -9.54 -5.83
C ILE A 217 -17.05 -10.32 -5.21
N HIS A 218 -18.00 -10.82 -6.01
CA HIS A 218 -19.18 -11.54 -5.50
C HIS A 218 -18.81 -12.86 -4.84
N LYS A 219 -17.73 -13.51 -5.29
CA LYS A 219 -17.22 -14.74 -4.69
C LYS A 219 -16.50 -14.50 -3.36
N TYR A 220 -15.74 -13.43 -3.26
CA TYR A 220 -14.79 -13.23 -2.16
C TYR A 220 -15.31 -12.31 -1.06
N TRP A 221 -15.91 -11.17 -1.41
CA TRP A 221 -16.31 -10.16 -0.40
C TRP A 221 -17.25 -10.69 0.69
N PRO A 222 -18.22 -11.58 0.41
CA PRO A 222 -19.08 -12.14 1.45
C PRO A 222 -18.36 -12.98 2.52
N LYS A 223 -17.11 -13.38 2.27
CA LYS A 223 -16.31 -14.17 3.22
C LYS A 223 -15.67 -13.32 4.32
N PHE A 224 -15.71 -11.99 4.22
CA PHE A 224 -15.05 -11.08 5.13
C PHE A 224 -16.02 -10.38 6.08
N LYS A 225 -15.51 -10.00 7.26
CA LYS A 225 -16.28 -9.29 8.29
C LYS A 225 -16.90 -8.00 7.76
N ASN A 226 -16.17 -7.26 6.99
CA ASN A 226 -16.59 -6.01 6.37
C ASN A 226 -15.76 -5.74 5.12
N VAL A 227 -16.34 -5.02 4.15
CA VAL A 227 -15.63 -4.55 2.96
C VAL A 227 -15.93 -3.07 2.76
N ILE A 228 -14.89 -2.25 2.77
CA ILE A 228 -14.96 -0.81 2.51
C ILE A 228 -14.32 -0.53 1.16
N VAL A 229 -15.06 0.13 0.28
CA VAL A 229 -14.60 0.45 -1.07
C VAL A 229 -14.53 1.96 -1.25
N ASN A 230 -13.33 2.48 -1.41
CA ASN A 230 -13.08 3.85 -1.79
C ASN A 230 -12.91 3.90 -3.32
N VAL A 231 -13.97 4.33 -4.01
CA VAL A 231 -13.94 4.50 -5.46
C VAL A 231 -13.32 5.85 -5.79
N SER A 232 -12.28 5.82 -6.60
CA SER A 232 -11.51 7.00 -7.00
C SER A 232 -12.19 7.72 -8.16
N ILE A 233 -12.94 8.79 -7.88
CA ILE A 233 -13.67 9.62 -8.85
C ILE A 233 -13.27 11.08 -8.64
N ASP A 234 -12.75 11.75 -9.70
CA ASP A 234 -12.29 13.14 -9.65
C ASP A 234 -13.17 14.09 -10.47
N GLY A 235 -14.37 13.69 -10.82
CA GLY A 235 -15.32 14.47 -11.62
C GLY A 235 -16.28 13.59 -12.39
N ILE A 236 -17.05 14.21 -13.29
CA ILE A 236 -17.98 13.53 -14.20
C ILE A 236 -17.69 13.96 -15.64
N HIS A 237 -18.11 13.14 -16.60
CA HIS A 237 -17.97 13.40 -18.03
C HIS A 237 -16.51 13.79 -18.41
N ASP A 238 -16.35 14.87 -19.17
CA ASP A 238 -15.07 15.33 -19.71
C ASP A 238 -14.02 15.61 -18.62
N VAL A 239 -14.44 16.03 -17.42
CA VAL A 239 -13.54 16.24 -16.28
C VAL A 239 -12.95 14.92 -15.82
N TYR A 240 -13.78 13.88 -15.70
CA TYR A 240 -13.31 12.55 -15.35
C TYR A 240 -12.33 12.00 -16.39
N GLU A 241 -12.67 12.05 -17.66
CA GLU A 241 -11.81 11.57 -18.75
C GLU A 241 -10.49 12.37 -18.84
N HIS A 242 -10.53 13.68 -18.55
CA HIS A 242 -9.34 14.52 -18.53
C HIS A 242 -8.38 14.17 -17.39
N VAL A 243 -8.91 13.91 -16.20
CA VAL A 243 -8.10 13.60 -15.01
C VAL A 243 -7.68 12.12 -14.99
N ARG A 244 -8.60 11.24 -15.41
CA ARG A 244 -8.41 9.77 -15.43
C ARG A 244 -8.48 9.26 -16.86
N THR A 245 -7.48 9.58 -17.65
CA THR A 245 -7.38 9.18 -19.07
C THR A 245 -7.60 7.68 -19.24
N ASN A 246 -8.40 7.29 -20.23
CA ASN A 246 -8.99 5.97 -20.48
C ASN A 246 -10.16 5.59 -19.55
N GLY A 247 -10.57 6.46 -18.61
CA GLY A 247 -11.83 6.31 -17.87
C GLY A 247 -13.04 6.61 -18.78
N LYS A 248 -14.10 5.81 -18.67
CA LYS A 248 -15.39 6.01 -19.36
C LYS A 248 -16.53 5.89 -18.36
#